data_d09dec5a92beadfaa4d78b70e39d5cd3
#
_entry.id   d09dec5a92beadfaa4d78b70e39d5cd3
#
_cell.length_a   1.000
_cell.length_b   1.000
_cell.length_c   1.000
_cell.angle_alpha   90.00
_cell.angle_beta   90.00
_cell.angle_gamma   90.00
#
_symmetry.space_group_name_H-M   'P 1'
#
loop_
_entity.id
_entity.type
_entity.pdbx_description
1 polymer ?
#
loop_
_entity_poly.entity_id
_entity_poly.type
_entity_poly.pdbx_seq_one_letter_code
_entity_poly.pdbx_strand_id
1 'polypeptide(L)'
;MEGALKPPVVIIGIGEMAGVFARGLLRLGHPVYPVTRQTGDLAALARAMPLPIMVLVAVGESDLSTVLEAMPEAWRDRLALLQNELLPGDFAALTEPTVISVWFEKKKGQDARVIIPSPVYGPRADLLVNALAKLDIPAALRFVVHLD
;
A
#
# COMPACT_ATOMS: atom_id res chain seq x y z
N MET A 1 27.53 -11.03 -8.94
CA MET A 1 26.86 -10.94 -7.85
C MET A 1 25.53 -10.44 -7.93
N GLU A 2 24.81 -10.85 -7.22
CA GLU A 2 23.57 -10.39 -7.24
C GLU A 2 23.46 -9.09 -6.70
N GLY A 3 22.65 -8.30 -7.19
CA GLY A 3 22.37 -6.98 -6.74
C GLY A 3 21.97 -6.93 -5.29
N ALA A 4 22.03 -5.78 -4.69
CA ALA A 4 21.54 -5.56 -3.36
C ALA A 4 20.05 -5.88 -3.29
N LEU A 5 19.59 -6.36 -2.14
CA LEU A 5 18.19 -6.57 -1.93
C LEU A 5 17.42 -5.25 -2.05
N LYS A 6 16.28 -5.30 -2.66
CA LYS A 6 15.40 -4.13 -2.70
C LYS A 6 14.87 -3.84 -1.30
N PRO A 7 14.56 -2.57 -0.99
CA PRO A 7 14.05 -2.22 0.34
C PRO A 7 12.72 -2.92 0.61
N PRO A 8 12.45 -3.21 1.88
CA PRO A 8 11.21 -3.92 2.23
C PRO A 8 9.98 -3.03 2.10
N VAL A 9 8.84 -3.68 1.97
CA VAL A 9 7.53 -3.05 2.02
C VAL A 9 6.77 -3.65 3.20
N VAL A 10 6.11 -2.81 3.97
CA VAL A 10 5.21 -3.26 5.04
C VAL A 10 3.78 -3.24 4.49
N ILE A 11 3.03 -4.30 4.72
CA ILE A 11 1.62 -4.33 4.38
C ILE A 11 0.83 -4.57 5.67
N ILE A 12 0.03 -3.57 6.05
CA ILE A 12 -0.80 -3.65 7.24
C ILE A 12 -2.19 -4.11 6.83
N GLY A 13 -2.59 -5.28 7.28
CA GLY A 13 -3.87 -5.88 6.95
C GLY A 13 -3.70 -7.28 6.40
N ILE A 14 -4.81 -8.03 6.42
CA ILE A 14 -4.89 -9.36 5.84
C ILE A 14 -6.10 -9.39 4.93
N GLY A 15 -6.20 -10.41 4.10
CA GLY A 15 -7.32 -10.57 3.19
C GLY A 15 -6.87 -10.58 1.75
N GLU A 16 -7.84 -10.64 0.85
CA GLU A 16 -7.54 -10.86 -0.57
C GLU A 16 -6.82 -9.67 -1.19
N MET A 17 -7.18 -8.46 -0.82
CA MET A 17 -6.56 -7.27 -1.40
C MET A 17 -5.11 -7.13 -0.96
N ALA A 18 -4.83 -7.30 0.33
CA ALA A 18 -3.45 -7.29 0.83
C ALA A 18 -2.61 -8.35 0.12
N GLY A 19 -3.19 -9.54 -0.10
CA GLY A 19 -2.52 -10.62 -0.81
C GLY A 19 -2.17 -10.29 -2.25
N VAL A 20 -3.04 -9.56 -2.95
CA VAL A 20 -2.77 -9.13 -4.34
C VAL A 20 -1.52 -8.25 -4.37
N PHE A 21 -1.48 -7.22 -3.53
CA PHE A 21 -0.33 -6.31 -3.51
C PHE A 21 0.94 -7.02 -3.04
N ALA A 22 0.83 -7.91 -2.05
CA ALA A 22 1.99 -8.67 -1.58
C ALA A 22 2.60 -9.50 -2.71
N ARG A 23 1.78 -10.20 -3.49
CA ARG A 23 2.29 -10.99 -4.61
C ARG A 23 2.97 -10.13 -5.65
N GLY A 24 2.39 -9.01 -6.02
CA GLY A 24 2.98 -8.11 -7.01
C GLY A 24 4.32 -7.57 -6.55
N LEU A 25 4.40 -7.13 -5.30
CA LEU A 25 5.64 -6.59 -4.73
C LEU A 25 6.72 -7.65 -4.61
N LEU A 26 6.35 -8.86 -4.21
CA LEU A 26 7.30 -9.98 -4.17
C LEU A 26 7.85 -10.30 -5.55
N ARG A 27 7.02 -10.27 -6.58
CA ARG A 27 7.47 -10.50 -7.96
C ARG A 27 8.41 -9.40 -8.47
N LEU A 28 8.29 -8.19 -7.93
CA LEU A 28 9.24 -7.11 -8.21
C LEU A 28 10.56 -7.28 -7.45
N GLY A 29 10.61 -8.18 -6.47
CA GLY A 29 11.81 -8.44 -5.69
C GLY A 29 11.88 -7.71 -4.36
N HIS A 30 10.79 -7.10 -3.90
CA HIS A 30 10.76 -6.45 -2.59
C HIS A 30 10.38 -7.45 -1.51
N PRO A 31 11.14 -7.52 -0.41
CA PRO A 31 10.67 -8.27 0.76
C PRO A 31 9.39 -7.64 1.30
N VAL A 32 8.44 -8.46 1.72
CA VAL A 32 7.17 -7.99 2.26
C VAL A 32 7.04 -8.42 3.72
N TYR A 33 6.78 -7.45 4.59
CA TYR A 33 6.55 -7.67 6.01
C TYR A 33 5.05 -7.50 6.29
N PRO A 34 4.32 -8.61 6.46
CA PRO A 34 2.88 -8.50 6.75
C PRO A 34 2.65 -8.13 8.21
N VAL A 35 1.71 -7.25 8.45
CA VAL A 35 1.30 -6.84 9.78
C VAL A 35 -0.17 -7.18 9.97
N THR A 36 -0.46 -7.96 11.01
CA THR A 36 -1.81 -8.34 11.36
C THR A 36 -2.10 -7.88 12.78
N ARG A 37 -3.30 -8.14 13.27
CA ARG A 37 -3.65 -7.82 14.65
C ARG A 37 -2.75 -8.56 15.66
N GLN A 38 -2.17 -9.68 15.25
CA GLN A 38 -1.30 -10.49 16.10
C GLN A 38 0.16 -10.02 16.10
N THR A 39 0.52 -9.11 15.22
CA THR A 39 1.89 -8.59 15.13
C THR A 39 2.29 -7.79 16.37
N GLY A 40 1.32 -7.12 17.00
CA GLY A 40 1.55 -6.32 18.18
C GLY A 40 1.96 -4.88 17.87
N ASP A 41 2.91 -4.35 18.62
CA ASP A 41 3.27 -2.94 18.58
C ASP A 41 4.02 -2.57 17.30
N LEU A 42 3.47 -1.66 16.51
CA LEU A 42 4.10 -1.19 15.27
C LEU A 42 5.42 -0.46 15.54
N ALA A 43 5.51 0.26 16.65
CA ALA A 43 6.76 0.96 16.99
C ALA A 43 7.89 -0.04 17.26
N ALA A 44 7.59 -1.16 17.89
CA ALA A 44 8.57 -2.21 18.12
C ALA A 44 9.02 -2.84 16.81
N LEU A 45 8.09 -3.09 15.90
CA LEU A 45 8.41 -3.63 14.58
C LEU A 45 9.29 -2.65 13.79
N ALA A 46 8.96 -1.37 13.83
CA ALA A 46 9.72 -0.34 13.12
C ALA A 46 11.18 -0.28 13.60
N ARG A 47 11.41 -0.50 14.89
CA ARG A 47 12.78 -0.53 15.43
C ARG A 47 13.52 -1.81 15.06
N ALA A 48 12.81 -2.88 14.78
CA ALA A 48 13.41 -4.20 14.55
C ALA A 48 13.70 -4.50 13.10
N MET A 49 13.16 -3.72 12.15
CA MET A 49 13.31 -4.00 10.73
C MET A 49 13.96 -2.82 10.00
N PRO A 50 14.56 -3.07 8.81
CA PRO A 50 15.06 -1.96 8.00
C PRO A 50 13.93 -1.01 7.61
N LEU A 51 14.28 0.26 7.35
CA LEU A 51 13.29 1.25 6.94
C LEU A 51 12.59 0.81 5.64
N PRO A 52 11.26 0.70 5.63
CA PRO A 52 10.56 0.29 4.42
C PRO A 52 10.51 1.42 3.40
N ILE A 53 10.46 1.05 2.12
CA ILE A 53 10.25 2.03 1.06
C ILE A 53 8.80 2.50 1.04
N MET A 54 7.87 1.66 1.48
CA MET A 54 6.46 1.97 1.47
C MET A 54 5.76 1.17 2.57
N VAL A 55 4.76 1.77 3.19
CA VAL A 55 3.88 1.10 4.15
C VAL A 55 2.47 1.15 3.57
N LEU A 56 2.00 0.02 3.06
CA LEU A 56 0.67 -0.07 2.48
C LEU A 56 -0.33 -0.42 3.57
N VAL A 57 -1.34 0.43 3.74
CA VAL A 57 -2.40 0.21 4.72
C VAL A 57 -3.61 -0.36 4.00
N ALA A 58 -3.83 -1.66 4.16
CA ALA A 58 -4.88 -2.41 3.46
C ALA A 58 -5.90 -2.94 4.46
N VAL A 59 -6.44 -2.05 5.28
CA VAL A 59 -7.43 -2.39 6.30
C VAL A 59 -8.79 -1.83 5.90
N GLY A 60 -9.85 -2.33 6.52
CA GLY A 60 -11.18 -1.78 6.31
C GLY A 60 -11.29 -0.35 6.81
N GLU A 61 -12.27 0.37 6.28
CA GLU A 61 -12.47 1.79 6.59
C GLU A 61 -12.64 2.02 8.10
N SER A 62 -13.33 1.11 8.79
CA SER A 62 -13.54 1.23 10.23
C SER A 62 -12.27 1.13 11.06
N ASP A 63 -11.21 0.48 10.54
CA ASP A 63 -9.96 0.31 11.25
C ASP A 63 -8.89 1.32 10.86
N LEU A 64 -9.11 2.06 9.77
CA LEU A 64 -8.08 2.93 9.18
C LEU A 64 -7.61 4.00 10.15
N SER A 65 -8.52 4.67 10.81
CA SER A 65 -8.18 5.75 11.75
C SER A 65 -7.31 5.25 12.89
N THR A 66 -7.65 4.11 13.47
CA THR A 66 -6.90 3.50 14.56
C THR A 66 -5.48 3.14 14.12
N VAL A 67 -5.35 2.57 12.91
CA VAL A 67 -4.05 2.20 12.36
C VAL A 67 -3.19 3.45 12.12
N LEU A 68 -3.78 4.50 11.55
CA LEU A 68 -3.04 5.73 11.27
C LEU A 68 -2.56 6.41 12.56
N GLU A 69 -3.36 6.37 13.63
CA GLU A 69 -2.95 6.92 14.92
C GLU A 69 -1.79 6.17 15.54
N ALA A 70 -1.70 4.87 15.32
CA ALA A 70 -0.64 4.02 15.86
C ALA A 70 0.61 3.98 14.98
N MET A 71 0.62 4.72 13.86
CA MET A 71 1.71 4.65 12.89
C MET A 71 2.99 5.24 13.47
N PRO A 72 4.13 4.50 13.39
CA PRO A 72 5.42 5.05 13.82
C PRO A 72 5.80 6.30 13.02
N GLU A 73 6.44 7.25 13.69
CA GLU A 73 6.83 8.50 13.05
C GLU A 73 7.70 8.27 11.81
N ALA A 74 8.61 7.31 11.89
CA ALA A 74 9.53 7.02 10.77
C ALA A 74 8.82 6.52 9.51
N TRP A 75 7.56 6.05 9.63
CA TRP A 75 6.81 5.52 8.50
C TRP A 75 5.79 6.52 7.94
N ARG A 76 5.56 7.65 8.62
CA ARG A 76 4.46 8.56 8.27
C ARG A 76 4.60 9.23 6.91
N ASP A 77 5.81 9.37 6.41
CA ASP A 77 6.06 9.97 5.09
C ASP A 77 6.12 8.96 3.95
N ARG A 78 5.78 7.71 4.22
CA ARG A 78 5.85 6.64 3.21
C ARG A 78 4.61 5.75 3.16
N LEU A 79 3.47 6.30 3.57
CA LEU A 79 2.21 5.58 3.59
C LEU A 79 1.62 5.45 2.19
N ALA A 80 1.02 4.31 1.93
CA ALA A 80 0.18 4.10 0.76
C ALA A 80 -1.18 3.61 1.24
N LEU A 81 -2.24 4.18 0.70
CA LEU A 81 -3.60 3.92 1.14
C LEU A 81 -4.44 3.36 0.01
N LEU A 82 -5.28 2.40 0.35
CA LEU A 82 -6.31 1.93 -0.56
C LEU A 82 -7.54 2.78 -0.32
N GLN A 83 -7.97 3.47 -1.35
CA GLN A 83 -9.15 4.32 -1.23
C GLN A 83 -10.24 3.82 -2.15
N ASN A 84 -11.43 3.60 -1.60
CA ASN A 84 -12.61 3.39 -2.41
C ASN A 84 -13.59 4.55 -2.25
N GLU A 85 -13.68 5.12 -1.03
CA GLU A 85 -14.69 6.13 -0.74
C GLU A 85 -14.20 7.29 0.13
N LEU A 86 -12.91 7.29 0.52
CA LEU A 86 -12.40 8.37 1.37
C LEU A 86 -12.23 9.66 0.57
N LEU A 87 -12.65 10.76 1.14
CA LEU A 87 -12.50 12.07 0.53
C LEU A 87 -11.10 12.62 0.77
N PRO A 88 -10.61 13.52 -0.11
CA PRO A 88 -9.27 14.11 0.07
C PRO A 88 -9.03 14.73 1.46
N GLY A 89 -10.07 15.29 2.08
CA GLY A 89 -9.97 15.84 3.42
C GLY A 89 -9.60 14.83 4.49
N ASP A 90 -9.89 13.54 4.27
CA ASP A 90 -9.56 12.49 5.22
C ASP A 90 -8.05 12.25 5.30
N PHE A 91 -7.29 12.73 4.32
CA PHE A 91 -5.84 12.60 4.27
C PHE A 91 -5.10 13.89 4.61
N ALA A 92 -5.83 14.93 4.99
CA ALA A 92 -5.23 16.26 5.18
C ALA A 92 -4.12 16.30 6.24
N ALA A 93 -4.19 15.41 7.23
CA ALA A 93 -3.17 15.32 8.27
C ALA A 93 -1.98 14.45 7.90
N LEU A 94 -1.98 13.84 6.72
CA LEU A 94 -0.92 12.93 6.30
C LEU A 94 0.07 13.66 5.39
N THR A 95 1.34 13.28 5.47
CA THR A 95 2.40 13.82 4.64
C THR A 95 2.45 13.07 3.32
N GLU A 96 1.91 13.66 2.27
CA GLU A 96 1.96 13.15 0.89
C GLU A 96 1.78 11.64 0.74
N PRO A 97 0.63 11.08 1.13
CA PRO A 97 0.43 9.64 0.97
C PRO A 97 0.30 9.26 -0.50
N THR A 98 0.72 8.05 -0.83
CA THR A 98 0.36 7.44 -2.10
C THR A 98 -1.05 6.86 -1.95
N VAL A 99 -1.89 7.06 -2.94
CA VAL A 99 -3.28 6.62 -2.87
C VAL A 99 -3.64 5.88 -4.14
N ILE A 100 -4.26 4.72 -3.99
CA ILE A 100 -4.82 3.98 -5.10
C ILE A 100 -6.32 3.80 -4.90
N SER A 101 -7.10 4.15 -5.93
CA SER A 101 -8.52 3.82 -6.00
C SER A 101 -8.64 2.47 -6.71
N VAL A 102 -9.03 1.44 -5.97
CA VAL A 102 -9.04 0.08 -6.50
C VAL A 102 -10.29 -0.17 -7.34
N TRP A 103 -10.09 -0.51 -8.62
CA TRP A 103 -11.16 -0.83 -9.56
C TRP A 103 -10.99 -2.25 -10.14
N PHE A 104 -10.61 -3.17 -9.28
CA PHE A 104 -10.64 -4.59 -9.58
C PHE A 104 -11.17 -5.34 -8.35
N GLU A 105 -11.67 -6.54 -8.58
CA GLU A 105 -12.18 -7.39 -7.50
C GLU A 105 -11.29 -8.61 -7.39
N LYS A 106 -11.10 -9.09 -6.18
CA LYS A 106 -10.39 -10.34 -5.94
C LYS A 106 -11.16 -11.14 -4.90
N LYS A 107 -11.63 -12.31 -5.30
CA LYS A 107 -12.30 -13.24 -4.41
C LYS A 107 -11.38 -14.43 -4.16
N LYS A 108 -11.52 -15.04 -2.98
CA LYS A 108 -10.68 -16.16 -2.60
C LYS A 108 -10.79 -17.27 -3.63
N GLY A 109 -9.64 -17.78 -4.08
CA GLY A 109 -9.58 -18.88 -5.05
C GLY A 109 -9.88 -18.48 -6.48
N GLN A 110 -10.03 -17.21 -6.79
CA GLN A 110 -10.32 -16.73 -8.14
C GLN A 110 -9.26 -15.73 -8.59
N ASP A 111 -9.13 -15.55 -9.90
CA ASP A 111 -8.27 -14.50 -10.45
C ASP A 111 -8.92 -13.14 -10.22
N ALA A 112 -8.10 -12.11 -10.20
CA ALA A 112 -8.59 -10.75 -10.10
C ALA A 112 -9.42 -10.40 -11.34
N ARG A 113 -10.54 -9.72 -11.12
CA ARG A 113 -11.41 -9.24 -12.19
C ARG A 113 -11.28 -7.73 -12.29
N VAL A 114 -10.75 -7.27 -13.41
CA VAL A 114 -10.52 -5.84 -13.64
C VAL A 114 -11.76 -5.19 -14.21
N ILE A 115 -12.17 -4.04 -13.65
CA ILE A 115 -13.28 -3.26 -14.15
C ILE A 115 -12.73 -2.14 -15.04
N ILE A 116 -11.86 -1.33 -14.51
CA ILE A 116 -11.10 -0.31 -15.26
C ILE A 116 -9.70 -0.23 -14.65
N PRO A 117 -8.73 0.41 -15.32
CA PRO A 117 -7.43 0.64 -14.69
C PRO A 117 -7.59 1.45 -13.41
N SER A 118 -6.96 0.99 -12.33
CA SER A 118 -7.03 1.66 -11.03
C SER A 118 -6.18 2.92 -11.03
N PRO A 119 -6.75 4.10 -10.76
CA PRO A 119 -5.95 5.33 -10.67
C PRO A 119 -5.08 5.32 -9.42
N VAL A 120 -3.81 5.72 -9.59
CA VAL A 120 -2.84 5.76 -8.51
C VAL A 120 -2.11 7.10 -8.56
N TYR A 121 -1.94 7.75 -7.40
CA TYR A 121 -1.17 8.98 -7.33
C TYR A 121 -0.38 9.04 -6.03
N GLY A 122 0.67 9.86 -6.01
CA GLY A 122 1.52 10.07 -4.85
C GLY A 122 2.95 9.59 -5.08
N PRO A 123 3.83 9.75 -4.08
CA PRO A 123 5.28 9.52 -4.25
C PRO A 123 5.67 8.09 -4.63
N ARG A 124 4.87 7.09 -4.27
CA ARG A 124 5.16 5.69 -4.59
C ARG A 124 4.17 5.10 -5.56
N ALA A 125 3.49 5.95 -6.34
CA ALA A 125 2.48 5.48 -7.28
C ALA A 125 3.06 4.52 -8.32
N ASP A 126 4.26 4.80 -8.84
CA ASP A 126 4.91 3.92 -9.81
C ASP A 126 5.22 2.54 -9.23
N LEU A 127 5.56 2.44 -7.97
CA LEU A 127 5.79 1.15 -7.33
C LEU A 127 4.51 0.30 -7.33
N LEU A 128 3.37 0.90 -7.01
CA LEU A 128 2.08 0.19 -7.04
C LEU A 128 1.68 -0.19 -8.46
N VAL A 129 1.85 0.71 -9.42
CA VAL A 129 1.55 0.42 -10.82
C VAL A 129 2.38 -0.77 -11.31
N ASN A 130 3.67 -0.77 -11.02
CA ASN A 130 4.56 -1.84 -11.44
C ASN A 130 4.26 -3.17 -10.74
N ALA A 131 3.90 -3.13 -9.46
CA ALA A 131 3.52 -4.34 -8.73
C ALA A 131 2.27 -4.99 -9.33
N LEU A 132 1.25 -4.18 -9.61
CA LEU A 132 0.02 -4.69 -10.22
C LEU A 132 0.27 -5.18 -11.64
N ALA A 133 1.15 -4.53 -12.40
CA ALA A 133 1.49 -4.97 -13.75
C ALA A 133 2.11 -6.38 -13.76
N LYS A 134 2.81 -6.76 -12.71
CA LYS A 134 3.35 -8.12 -12.59
C LYS A 134 2.26 -9.19 -12.47
N LEU A 135 1.05 -8.77 -12.15
CA LEU A 135 -0.12 -9.65 -12.03
C LEU A 135 -1.10 -9.43 -13.19
N ASP A 136 -0.69 -8.68 -14.21
CA ASP A 136 -1.53 -8.31 -15.35
C ASP A 136 -2.77 -7.50 -14.91
N ILE A 137 -2.65 -6.73 -13.84
CA ILE A 137 -3.70 -5.84 -13.37
C ILE A 137 -3.33 -4.41 -13.76
N PRO A 138 -4.06 -3.77 -14.68
CA PRO A 138 -3.71 -2.42 -15.13
C PRO A 138 -3.99 -1.39 -14.05
N ALA A 139 -3.10 -0.40 -13.96
CA ALA A 139 -3.26 0.75 -13.09
C ALA A 139 -2.77 1.97 -13.86
N ALA A 140 -3.36 3.12 -13.55
CA ALA A 140 -3.08 4.35 -14.29
C ALA A 140 -2.47 5.39 -13.35
N LEU A 141 -1.25 5.81 -13.65
CA LEU A 141 -0.57 6.85 -12.91
C LEU A 141 -1.30 8.18 -13.11
N ARG A 142 -1.58 8.88 -12.02
CA ARG A 142 -2.24 10.18 -12.05
C ARG A 142 -1.43 11.18 -11.25
N PHE A 143 -1.53 12.43 -11.63
CA PHE A 143 -0.89 13.53 -10.91
C PHE A 143 -1.96 14.37 -10.24
N VAL A 144 -1.68 14.77 -9.00
CA VAL A 144 -2.55 15.69 -8.30
C VAL A 144 -2.18 17.10 -8.76
N VAL A 145 -3.15 17.82 -9.28
CA VAL A 145 -2.97 19.22 -9.67
C VAL A 145 -3.48 20.07 -8.53
N HIS A 146 -2.59 20.88 -7.94
CA HIS A 146 -3.00 21.83 -6.92
C HIS A 146 -3.36 23.13 -7.61
N LEU A 147 -4.63 23.50 -7.54
CA LEU A 147 -5.10 24.78 -8.03
C LEU A 147 -5.19 25.74 -6.86
N ASP A 148 -4.41 26.78 -6.93
CA ASP A 148 -4.44 27.83 -5.89
C ASP A 148 -5.58 28.81 -6.15
#